data_bbc1a506c108b67d264aa8e073cf6ad8
#
_entry.id   bbc1a506c108b67d264aa8e073cf6ad8
#
_cell.length_a   1.000
_cell.length_b   1.000
_cell.length_c   1.000
_cell.angle_alpha   90.00
_cell.angle_beta   90.00
_cell.angle_gamma   90.00
#
_symmetry.space_group_name_H-M   'P 1'
#
loop_
_entity.id
_entity.type
_entity.pdbx_description
1 polymer ?
#
loop_
_entity_poly.entity_id
_entity_poly.type
_entity_poly.pdbx_seq_one_letter_code
_entity_poly.pdbx_strand_id
1 'polypeptide(L)'
;MEFIQSLIERSAVVNQVSIEDMRKGVKIMATGGGAHKFYELFSGTLGVEVLREDEMECLIEGLKFITLIPDEVYFFSDELIQSVSHPSPHPSAKPNLPTVGLNGVLERPSPDPPKFAVTFESNPTPQLPCLLVNIGSGVSIIKVDEDGKFERVSGTSLGGGTLWGLLSLLTPATNFDGT
;
A
#
# COMPACT_ATOMS: atom_id res chain seq x y z
N MET A 1 9.61 -16.17 12.26
CA MET A 1 9.11 -16.93 13.43
C MET A 1 9.79 -16.48 14.70
N GLU A 2 11.10 -16.52 14.79
CA GLU A 2 11.91 -16.11 15.96
C GLU A 2 11.56 -14.71 16.47
N PHE A 3 11.38 -13.75 15.57
CA PHE A 3 10.99 -12.39 15.95
C PHE A 3 9.66 -12.32 16.72
N ILE A 4 8.62 -13.00 16.23
CA ILE A 4 7.30 -13.01 16.90
C ILE A 4 7.37 -13.72 18.24
N GLN A 5 8.12 -14.82 18.31
CA GLN A 5 8.33 -15.53 19.56
C GLN A 5 9.05 -14.66 20.59
N SER A 6 10.11 -13.97 20.19
CA SER A 6 10.82 -13.01 21.04
C SER A 6 9.91 -11.87 21.54
N LEU A 7 8.98 -11.38 20.70
CA LEU A 7 8.00 -10.39 21.13
C LEU A 7 7.06 -10.93 22.21
N ILE A 8 6.57 -12.15 22.06
CA ILE A 8 5.69 -12.79 23.04
C ILE A 8 6.43 -12.96 24.37
N GLU A 9 7.67 -13.47 24.33
CA GLU A 9 8.50 -13.65 25.52
C GLU A 9 8.79 -12.34 26.25
N ARG A 10 9.19 -11.31 25.50
CA ARG A 10 9.42 -9.97 26.07
C ARG A 10 8.15 -9.37 26.66
N SER A 11 7.01 -9.54 25.97
CA SER A 11 5.72 -9.07 26.47
C SER A 11 5.31 -9.79 27.75
N ALA A 12 5.56 -11.09 27.85
CA ALA A 12 5.32 -11.86 29.08
C ALA A 12 6.11 -11.31 30.27
N VAL A 13 7.40 -11.01 30.05
CA VAL A 13 8.26 -10.40 31.08
C VAL A 13 7.75 -9.03 31.51
N VAL A 14 7.43 -8.16 30.55
CA VAL A 14 6.95 -6.79 30.84
C VAL A 14 5.63 -6.81 31.62
N ASN A 15 4.73 -7.71 31.26
CA ASN A 15 3.41 -7.83 31.91
C ASN A 15 3.43 -8.73 33.16
N GLN A 16 4.58 -9.30 33.52
CA GLN A 16 4.75 -10.19 34.68
C GLN A 16 3.79 -11.40 34.68
N VAL A 17 3.56 -11.96 33.50
CA VAL A 17 2.75 -13.17 33.30
C VAL A 17 3.59 -14.32 32.75
N SER A 18 3.09 -15.55 32.87
CA SER A 18 3.74 -16.68 32.26
C SER A 18 3.69 -16.60 30.73
N ILE A 19 4.66 -17.23 30.03
CA ILE A 19 4.65 -17.30 28.56
C ILE A 19 3.39 -18.02 28.08
N GLU A 20 2.91 -19.02 28.80
CA GLU A 20 1.66 -19.72 28.46
C GLU A 20 0.44 -18.83 28.56
N ASP A 21 0.33 -18.03 29.61
CA ASP A 21 -0.78 -17.11 29.77
C ASP A 21 -0.70 -15.97 28.75
N MET A 22 0.50 -15.48 28.43
CA MET A 22 0.69 -14.53 27.35
C MET A 22 0.23 -15.09 26.00
N ARG A 23 0.60 -16.34 25.67
CA ARG A 23 0.15 -17.00 24.42
C ARG A 23 -1.36 -17.15 24.35
N LYS A 24 -2.02 -17.44 25.46
CA LYS A 24 -3.50 -17.52 25.51
C LYS A 24 -4.19 -16.17 25.32
N GLY A 25 -3.55 -15.09 25.79
CA GLY A 25 -4.09 -13.73 25.71
C GLY A 25 -3.77 -13.02 24.39
N VAL A 26 -2.75 -13.47 23.65
CA VAL A 26 -2.32 -12.84 22.40
C VAL A 26 -3.09 -13.41 21.21
N LYS A 27 -3.60 -12.51 20.38
CA LYS A 27 -4.20 -12.84 19.07
C LYS A 27 -3.36 -12.22 17.98
N ILE A 28 -3.07 -12.98 16.94
CA ILE A 28 -2.42 -12.47 15.72
C ILE A 28 -3.47 -12.31 14.65
N MET A 29 -3.69 -11.08 14.21
CA MET A 29 -4.51 -10.81 13.03
C MET A 29 -3.60 -10.87 11.80
N ALA A 30 -3.95 -11.71 10.84
CA ALA A 30 -3.15 -11.94 9.65
C ALA A 30 -4.01 -11.79 8.40
N THR A 31 -3.51 -11.06 7.41
CA THR A 31 -4.20 -10.82 6.14
C THR A 31 -3.28 -11.04 4.95
N GLY A 32 -3.86 -11.04 3.74
CA GLY A 32 -3.14 -11.26 2.50
C GLY A 32 -2.80 -12.72 2.21
N GLY A 33 -2.16 -12.96 1.07
CA GLY A 33 -1.80 -14.31 0.62
C GLY A 33 -0.89 -15.08 1.59
N GLY A 34 -0.06 -14.38 2.35
CA GLY A 34 0.80 -14.95 3.38
C GLY A 34 0.02 -15.55 4.56
N ALA A 35 -1.09 -14.95 4.94
CA ALA A 35 -1.95 -15.42 6.01
C ALA A 35 -2.52 -16.82 5.71
N HIS A 36 -2.89 -17.09 4.46
CA HIS A 36 -3.32 -18.42 4.03
C HIS A 36 -2.16 -19.41 3.98
N LYS A 37 -1.06 -19.03 3.32
CA LYS A 37 0.07 -19.91 3.05
C LYS A 37 0.77 -20.39 4.33
N PHE A 38 0.87 -19.54 5.34
CA PHE A 38 1.63 -19.81 6.55
C PHE A 38 0.75 -20.03 7.79
N TYR A 39 -0.56 -20.16 7.64
CA TYR A 39 -1.50 -20.30 8.76
C TYR A 39 -1.11 -21.42 9.72
N GLU A 40 -0.93 -22.63 9.19
CA GLU A 40 -0.58 -23.81 9.99
C GLU A 40 0.78 -23.66 10.70
N LEU A 41 1.72 -22.98 10.05
CA LEU A 41 3.02 -22.70 10.64
C LEU A 41 2.89 -21.72 11.81
N PHE A 42 2.08 -20.66 11.68
CA PHE A 42 1.91 -19.68 12.77
C PHE A 42 1.11 -20.26 13.91
N SER A 43 -0.04 -20.86 13.66
CA SER A 43 -0.90 -21.41 14.69
C SER A 43 -0.24 -22.59 15.44
N GLY A 44 0.40 -23.49 14.71
CA GLY A 44 1.04 -24.67 15.28
C GLY A 44 2.34 -24.37 16.04
N THR A 45 3.20 -23.50 15.51
CA THR A 45 4.52 -23.24 16.10
C THR A 45 4.48 -22.21 17.21
N LEU A 46 3.67 -21.15 17.09
CA LEU A 46 3.61 -20.09 18.09
C LEU A 46 2.69 -20.42 19.26
N GLY A 47 1.72 -21.32 19.08
CA GLY A 47 0.73 -21.67 20.10
C GLY A 47 -0.14 -20.49 20.52
N VAL A 48 -0.45 -19.57 19.57
CA VAL A 48 -1.32 -18.43 19.75
C VAL A 48 -2.51 -18.50 18.79
N GLU A 49 -3.60 -17.82 19.12
CA GLU A 49 -4.73 -17.70 18.22
C GLU A 49 -4.37 -16.83 17.00
N VAL A 50 -4.57 -17.35 15.79
CA VAL A 50 -4.35 -16.62 14.54
C VAL A 50 -5.69 -16.39 13.86
N LEU A 51 -6.10 -15.14 13.73
CA LEU A 51 -7.31 -14.72 13.04
C LEU A 51 -6.93 -14.32 11.62
N ARG A 52 -7.64 -14.89 10.64
CA ARG A 52 -7.45 -14.54 9.23
C ARG A 52 -8.49 -13.53 8.84
N GLU A 53 -8.02 -12.38 8.38
CA GLU A 53 -8.87 -11.29 7.92
C GLU A 53 -8.83 -11.19 6.40
N ASP A 54 -9.94 -10.78 5.79
CA ASP A 54 -10.00 -10.55 4.35
C ASP A 54 -9.12 -9.37 3.94
N GLU A 55 -8.31 -9.56 2.90
CA GLU A 55 -7.34 -8.55 2.45
C GLU A 55 -8.05 -7.29 1.95
N MET A 56 -9.15 -7.44 1.21
CA MET A 56 -9.85 -6.31 0.63
C MET A 56 -10.65 -5.54 1.69
N GLU A 57 -11.25 -6.23 2.65
CA GLU A 57 -11.89 -5.58 3.81
C GLU A 57 -10.88 -4.77 4.61
N CYS A 58 -9.72 -5.33 4.90
CA CYS A 58 -8.65 -4.61 5.59
C CYS A 58 -8.18 -3.36 4.84
N LEU A 59 -8.03 -3.45 3.52
CA LEU A 59 -7.65 -2.31 2.68
C LEU A 59 -8.71 -1.21 2.71
N ILE A 60 -9.98 -1.56 2.64
CA ILE A 60 -11.09 -0.59 2.64
C ILE A 60 -11.23 0.08 4.01
N GLU A 61 -11.15 -0.68 5.10
CA GLU A 61 -11.17 -0.11 6.44
C GLU A 61 -9.93 0.78 6.71
N GLY A 62 -8.76 0.35 6.23
CA GLY A 62 -7.55 1.17 6.27
C GLY A 62 -7.68 2.46 5.46
N LEU A 63 -8.27 2.41 4.27
CA LEU A 63 -8.55 3.58 3.44
C LEU A 63 -9.49 4.56 4.17
N LYS A 64 -10.60 4.08 4.70
CA LYS A 64 -11.55 4.89 5.49
C LYS A 64 -10.87 5.61 6.65
N PHE A 65 -9.95 4.92 7.32
CA PHE A 65 -9.20 5.49 8.44
C PHE A 65 -8.20 6.56 7.99
N ILE A 66 -7.30 6.23 7.04
CA ILE A 66 -6.21 7.12 6.65
C ILE A 66 -6.71 8.39 5.96
N THR A 67 -7.80 8.29 5.20
CA THR A 67 -8.39 9.44 4.49
C THR A 67 -9.07 10.44 5.43
N LEU A 68 -9.23 10.11 6.70
CA LEU A 68 -9.77 11.02 7.73
C LEU A 68 -8.68 11.71 8.56
N ILE A 69 -7.41 11.41 8.29
CA ILE A 69 -6.29 12.04 9.00
C ILE A 69 -5.80 13.23 8.15
N PRO A 70 -5.81 14.47 8.70
CA PRO A 70 -5.32 15.63 7.96
C PRO A 70 -3.87 15.45 7.50
N ASP A 71 -3.59 15.89 6.29
CA ASP A 71 -2.25 15.93 5.68
C ASP A 71 -1.55 14.55 5.49
N GLU A 72 -2.26 13.43 5.68
CA GLU A 72 -1.72 12.09 5.40
C GLU A 72 -1.98 11.62 3.97
N VAL A 73 -2.97 12.21 3.30
CA VAL A 73 -3.34 11.87 1.93
C VAL A 73 -3.05 13.04 1.01
N TYR A 74 -2.50 12.76 -0.15
CA TYR A 74 -2.25 13.78 -1.16
C TYR A 74 -2.91 13.40 -2.49
N PHE A 75 -3.15 14.41 -3.33
CA PHE A 75 -3.67 14.25 -4.67
C PHE A 75 -2.91 15.12 -5.67
N PHE A 76 -2.99 14.75 -6.93
CA PHE A 76 -2.39 15.52 -8.02
C PHE A 76 -3.35 16.59 -8.50
N SER A 77 -2.81 17.75 -8.90
CA SER A 77 -3.64 18.78 -9.51
C SER A 77 -4.19 18.32 -10.87
N ASP A 78 -5.35 18.87 -11.26
CA ASP A 78 -5.97 18.57 -12.55
C ASP A 78 -5.06 18.94 -13.72
N GLU A 79 -4.26 20.01 -13.58
CA GLU A 79 -3.29 20.41 -14.60
C GLU A 79 -2.21 19.35 -14.80
N LEU A 80 -1.72 18.75 -13.71
CA LEU A 80 -0.72 17.67 -13.79
C LEU A 80 -1.33 16.42 -14.44
N ILE A 81 -2.54 16.05 -14.04
CA ILE A 81 -3.26 14.90 -14.60
C ILE A 81 -3.49 15.11 -16.11
N GLN A 82 -3.95 16.29 -16.51
CA GLN A 82 -4.18 16.62 -17.93
C GLN A 82 -2.89 16.61 -18.74
N SER A 83 -1.79 17.13 -18.19
CA SER A 83 -0.50 17.18 -18.87
C SER A 83 0.10 15.80 -19.13
N VAL A 84 -0.12 14.85 -18.22
CA VAL A 84 0.33 13.45 -18.36
C VAL A 84 -0.59 12.66 -19.29
N SER A 85 -1.92 12.89 -19.19
CA SER A 85 -2.91 12.14 -19.96
C SER A 85 -3.00 12.58 -21.41
N HIS A 86 -2.71 13.87 -21.68
CA HIS A 86 -2.79 14.47 -23.02
C HIS A 86 -1.53 15.29 -23.32
N PRO A 87 -0.37 14.64 -23.57
CA PRO A 87 0.82 15.37 -23.94
C PRO A 87 0.58 16.13 -25.25
N SER A 88 0.54 17.46 -25.16
CA SER A 88 0.37 18.33 -26.33
C SER A 88 1.53 18.13 -27.30
N PRO A 89 1.27 17.94 -28.60
CA PRO A 89 2.33 17.79 -29.60
C PRO A 89 3.09 19.10 -29.93
N HIS A 90 2.72 20.23 -29.30
CA HIS A 90 3.39 21.52 -29.53
C HIS A 90 4.10 22.01 -28.25
N PRO A 91 5.40 22.37 -28.36
CA PRO A 91 6.19 22.92 -27.23
C PRO A 91 5.94 24.43 -27.07
N SER A 92 4.70 24.84 -26.84
CA SER A 92 4.39 26.23 -26.57
C SER A 92 3.99 26.41 -25.11
N ALA A 93 4.86 27.10 -24.37
CA ALA A 93 4.77 27.48 -22.96
C ALA A 93 4.92 26.30 -21.99
N LYS A 94 6.11 26.15 -21.46
CA LYS A 94 6.41 25.29 -20.32
C LYS A 94 5.70 25.83 -19.07
N PRO A 95 4.69 25.14 -18.54
CA PRO A 95 4.52 25.14 -17.09
C PRO A 95 5.83 24.55 -16.56
N ASN A 96 6.23 24.91 -15.34
CA ASN A 96 7.37 24.28 -14.66
C ASN A 96 7.05 22.81 -14.32
N LEU A 97 6.80 22.00 -15.35
CA LEU A 97 6.77 20.57 -15.19
C LEU A 97 8.21 20.09 -14.99
N PRO A 98 8.42 19.14 -14.08
CA PRO A 98 9.65 18.41 -14.03
C PRO A 98 9.96 17.90 -15.44
N THR A 99 11.09 18.33 -15.97
CA THR A 99 11.57 17.93 -17.29
C THR A 99 11.62 16.42 -17.30
N VAL A 100 10.83 15.80 -18.18
CA VAL A 100 11.08 14.40 -18.55
C VAL A 100 12.55 14.33 -18.92
N GLY A 101 13.35 13.63 -18.13
CA GLY A 101 14.75 13.45 -18.42
C GLY A 101 14.90 12.91 -19.84
N LEU A 102 15.99 13.25 -20.50
CA LEU A 102 16.30 12.90 -21.90
C LEU A 102 16.12 11.39 -22.22
N ASN A 103 15.84 10.57 -21.22
CA ASN A 103 15.64 9.12 -21.33
C ASN A 103 14.16 8.69 -21.27
N GLY A 104 13.20 9.61 -21.34
CA GLY A 104 11.78 9.26 -21.41
C GLY A 104 11.19 8.60 -20.13
N VAL A 105 11.91 8.65 -19.03
CA VAL A 105 11.44 8.10 -17.76
C VAL A 105 10.55 9.13 -17.09
N LEU A 106 9.27 8.81 -16.92
CA LEU A 106 8.35 9.59 -16.09
C LEU A 106 8.88 9.56 -14.64
N GLU A 107 9.36 10.70 -14.13
CA GLU A 107 9.67 10.81 -12.71
C GLU A 107 8.41 10.53 -11.88
N ARG A 108 8.54 9.67 -10.90
CA ARG A 108 7.44 9.37 -9.99
C ARG A 108 7.09 10.60 -9.17
N PRO A 109 5.79 10.85 -8.95
CA PRO A 109 5.37 11.75 -7.91
C PRO A 109 5.93 11.25 -6.57
N SER A 110 6.68 12.09 -5.89
CA SER A 110 7.20 11.83 -4.56
C SER A 110 6.24 12.43 -3.52
N PRO A 111 6.11 11.86 -2.32
CA PRO A 111 5.48 12.56 -1.21
C PRO A 111 6.26 13.80 -0.75
N ASP A 112 7.39 14.13 -1.40
CA ASP A 112 8.13 15.37 -1.17
C ASP A 112 7.52 16.52 -1.98
N PRO A 113 6.68 17.40 -1.37
CA PRO A 113 5.94 18.45 -2.06
C PRO A 113 6.79 19.45 -2.85
N PRO A 114 8.05 19.79 -2.46
CA PRO A 114 8.89 20.69 -3.25
C PRO A 114 9.30 20.11 -4.60
N LYS A 115 9.30 18.79 -4.72
CA LYS A 115 9.75 18.10 -5.93
C LYS A 115 8.64 17.85 -6.93
N PHE A 116 7.40 17.69 -6.44
CA PHE A 116 6.24 17.39 -7.28
C PHE A 116 5.03 18.19 -6.83
N ALA A 117 4.23 18.66 -7.79
CA ALA A 117 3.01 19.44 -7.53
C ALA A 117 1.89 18.54 -6.99
N VAL A 118 2.00 18.12 -5.74
CA VAL A 118 0.94 17.42 -5.01
C VAL A 118 0.30 18.35 -4.01
N THR A 119 -0.98 18.13 -3.73
CA THR A 119 -1.73 18.85 -2.70
C THR A 119 -2.14 17.86 -1.62
N PHE A 120 -1.82 18.17 -0.37
CA PHE A 120 -2.27 17.38 0.77
C PHE A 120 -3.69 17.76 1.17
N GLU A 121 -4.47 16.75 1.58
CA GLU A 121 -5.84 16.93 2.05
C GLU A 121 -5.85 17.39 3.50
N SER A 122 -6.08 18.69 3.72
CA SER A 122 -6.10 19.28 5.06
C SER A 122 -7.50 19.28 5.71
N ASN A 123 -8.56 19.08 4.91
CA ASN A 123 -9.93 18.98 5.39
C ASN A 123 -10.54 17.64 4.99
N PRO A 124 -10.12 16.55 5.63
CA PRO A 124 -10.52 15.22 5.22
C PRO A 124 -12.04 15.03 5.35
N THR A 125 -12.63 14.49 4.30
CA THR A 125 -14.02 14.07 4.22
C THR A 125 -14.12 12.61 3.87
N PRO A 126 -15.21 11.91 4.19
CA PRO A 126 -15.40 10.55 3.72
C PRO A 126 -15.26 10.46 2.20
N GLN A 127 -14.38 9.57 1.74
CA GLN A 127 -14.02 9.44 0.31
C GLN A 127 -14.84 8.36 -0.41
N LEU A 128 -15.97 7.95 0.16
CA LEU A 128 -16.87 6.98 -0.47
C LEU A 128 -18.06 7.70 -1.14
N PRO A 129 -18.52 7.19 -2.27
CA PRO A 129 -18.00 6.03 -3.02
C PRO A 129 -16.68 6.32 -3.73
N CYS A 130 -15.86 5.29 -3.98
CA CYS A 130 -14.59 5.48 -4.65
C CYS A 130 -14.20 4.29 -5.55
N LEU A 131 -13.20 4.50 -6.40
CA LEU A 131 -12.50 3.46 -7.12
C LEU A 131 -11.11 3.29 -6.48
N LEU A 132 -10.94 2.19 -5.75
CA LEU A 132 -9.66 1.86 -5.11
C LEU A 132 -8.79 1.07 -6.10
N VAL A 133 -7.60 1.58 -6.37
CA VAL A 133 -6.57 0.88 -7.16
C VAL A 133 -5.45 0.45 -6.23
N ASN A 134 -5.40 -0.84 -5.91
CA ASN A 134 -4.35 -1.43 -5.07
C ASN A 134 -3.23 -1.95 -5.96
N ILE A 135 -2.04 -1.34 -5.85
CA ILE A 135 -0.85 -1.67 -6.65
C ILE A 135 0.19 -2.34 -5.74
N GLY A 136 0.19 -3.68 -5.75
CA GLY A 136 1.14 -4.51 -5.03
C GLY A 136 2.04 -5.31 -5.98
N SER A 137 2.15 -6.63 -5.81
CA SER A 137 2.79 -7.54 -6.79
C SER A 137 2.01 -7.58 -8.10
N GLY A 138 0.69 -7.55 -8.02
CA GLY A 138 -0.24 -7.28 -9.10
C GLY A 138 -0.99 -5.95 -8.87
N VAL A 139 -2.05 -5.75 -9.63
CA VAL A 139 -2.98 -4.61 -9.47
C VAL A 139 -4.39 -5.15 -9.30
N SER A 140 -5.12 -4.63 -8.34
CA SER A 140 -6.57 -4.85 -8.20
C SER A 140 -7.29 -3.52 -8.28
N ILE A 141 -8.36 -3.48 -9.08
CA ILE A 141 -9.24 -2.33 -9.21
C ILE A 141 -10.58 -2.72 -8.57
N ILE A 142 -10.95 -1.98 -7.53
CA ILE A 142 -12.06 -2.30 -6.64
C ILE A 142 -13.00 -1.10 -6.60
N LYS A 143 -14.25 -1.33 -6.94
CA LYS A 143 -15.31 -0.35 -6.72
C LYS A 143 -15.79 -0.47 -5.28
N VAL A 144 -15.85 0.65 -4.57
CA VAL A 144 -16.38 0.73 -3.20
C VAL A 144 -17.57 1.65 -3.22
N ASP A 145 -18.71 1.17 -2.75
CA ASP A 145 -19.97 1.92 -2.68
C ASP A 145 -20.03 2.81 -1.42
N GLU A 146 -21.05 3.66 -1.31
CA GLU A 146 -21.24 4.60 -0.20
C GLU A 146 -21.33 3.90 1.17
N ASP A 147 -21.88 2.70 1.21
CA ASP A 147 -22.02 1.88 2.43
C ASP A 147 -20.78 1.01 2.73
N GLY A 148 -19.71 1.15 1.92
CA GLY A 148 -18.48 0.41 2.07
C GLY A 148 -18.50 -1.01 1.49
N LYS A 149 -19.59 -1.42 0.84
CA LYS A 149 -19.60 -2.65 0.06
C LYS A 149 -18.68 -2.52 -1.14
N PHE A 150 -18.04 -3.61 -1.52
CA PHE A 150 -17.04 -3.55 -2.57
C PHE A 150 -17.14 -4.70 -3.55
N GLU A 151 -16.68 -4.44 -4.77
CA GLU A 151 -16.58 -5.43 -5.84
C GLU A 151 -15.27 -5.23 -6.61
N ARG A 152 -14.53 -6.32 -6.84
CA ARG A 152 -13.35 -6.27 -7.71
C ARG A 152 -13.79 -6.24 -9.16
N VAL A 153 -13.62 -5.10 -9.81
CA VAL A 153 -14.08 -4.87 -11.19
C VAL A 153 -13.02 -5.20 -12.24
N SER A 154 -11.74 -5.12 -11.90
CA SER A 154 -10.64 -5.42 -12.83
C SER A 154 -9.33 -5.67 -12.08
N GLY A 155 -8.26 -5.95 -12.83
CA GLY A 155 -6.90 -6.07 -12.31
C GLY A 155 -5.96 -6.76 -13.29
N THR A 156 -4.69 -6.80 -12.92
CA THR A 156 -3.63 -7.50 -13.65
C THR A 156 -2.64 -8.12 -12.69
N SER A 157 -1.95 -9.17 -13.11
CA SER A 157 -0.83 -9.73 -12.35
C SER A 157 0.47 -8.93 -12.50
N LEU A 158 0.48 -7.90 -13.36
CA LEU A 158 1.64 -7.02 -13.56
C LEU A 158 1.50 -5.77 -12.68
N GLY A 159 1.95 -5.86 -11.45
CA GLY A 159 2.07 -4.74 -10.52
C GLY A 159 3.52 -4.38 -10.25
N GLY A 160 3.74 -3.48 -9.28
CA GLY A 160 5.08 -3.00 -8.92
C GLY A 160 6.04 -4.11 -8.51
N GLY A 161 5.58 -5.07 -7.72
CA GLY A 161 6.42 -6.20 -7.30
C GLY A 161 6.81 -7.12 -8.45
N THR A 162 5.90 -7.38 -9.38
CA THR A 162 6.21 -8.16 -10.60
C THR A 162 7.18 -7.39 -11.50
N LEU A 163 6.95 -6.08 -11.69
CA LEU A 163 7.85 -5.22 -12.44
C LEU A 163 9.26 -5.25 -11.83
N TRP A 164 9.37 -5.06 -10.52
CA TRP A 164 10.65 -5.12 -9.82
C TRP A 164 11.35 -6.48 -9.99
N GLY A 165 10.60 -7.58 -9.83
CA GLY A 165 11.13 -8.92 -10.06
C GLY A 165 11.73 -9.09 -11.47
N LEU A 166 11.07 -8.58 -12.50
CA LEU A 166 11.57 -8.61 -13.86
C LEU A 166 12.79 -7.69 -14.05
N LEU A 167 12.75 -6.46 -13.53
CA LEU A 167 13.86 -5.51 -13.64
C LEU A 167 15.11 -6.03 -12.95
N SER A 168 14.99 -6.61 -11.76
CA SER A 168 16.14 -7.17 -11.03
C SER A 168 16.78 -8.38 -11.71
N LEU A 169 16.03 -9.11 -12.55
CA LEU A 169 16.53 -10.26 -13.32
C LEU A 169 17.09 -9.87 -14.68
N LEU A 170 16.56 -8.84 -15.32
CA LEU A 170 16.85 -8.51 -16.71
C LEU A 170 17.73 -7.27 -16.86
N THR A 171 17.97 -6.53 -15.79
CA THR A 171 18.73 -5.27 -15.81
C THR A 171 19.69 -5.21 -14.61
N PRO A 172 20.67 -4.31 -14.58
CA PRO A 172 21.54 -4.09 -13.44
C PRO A 172 20.88 -3.31 -12.28
N ALA A 173 19.57 -3.11 -12.28
CA ALA A 173 18.87 -2.42 -11.21
C ALA A 173 19.04 -3.14 -9.87
N THR A 174 19.45 -2.41 -8.83
CA THR A 174 19.77 -2.95 -7.50
C THR A 174 18.75 -2.60 -6.43
N ASN A 175 17.89 -1.61 -6.68
CA ASN A 175 16.78 -1.23 -5.80
C ASN A 175 15.60 -0.70 -6.59
N PHE A 176 14.42 -0.61 -5.93
CA PHE A 176 13.17 -0.23 -6.61
C PHE A 176 13.17 1.22 -7.10
N ASP A 177 13.82 2.13 -6.38
CA ASP A 177 13.87 3.57 -6.66
C ASP A 177 15.20 4.00 -7.29
N GLY A 178 16.16 3.08 -7.39
CA GLY A 178 17.51 3.32 -7.84
C GLY A 178 17.71 2.93 -9.29
N THR A 179 17.62 3.87 -10.11
CA THR A 179 18.18 3.83 -11.45
C THR A 179 19.40 4.72 -11.54
#